data_d5c43ee2ea80e8c5e46640e5b77c31f5
#
_entry.id   d5c43ee2ea80e8c5e46640e5b77c31f5
#
_cell.length_a   1.000
_cell.length_b   1.000
_cell.length_c   1.000
_cell.angle_alpha   90.00
_cell.angle_beta   90.00
_cell.angle_gamma   90.00
#
_symmetry.space_group_name_H-M   'P 1'
#
loop_
_entity.id
_entity.type
_entity.pdbx_description
1 polymer ?
#
loop_
_entity_poly.entity_id
_entity_poly.type
_entity_poly.pdbx_seq_one_letter_code
_entity_poly.pdbx_strand_id
1 'polypeptide(L)'
;MVLATLGSSPFVGNKHGTGEPNVLALHGWGRSGSDFDRVLVGTNALALHLPGFGSAGAPPEAWSPGDYAEHLASALVGHCQVTLVGHSFGGRVAIRLAARYPHLVQSLVLTGVPLIKRTAAKKAPVPFRLAKRARSLGILSESRMDILRNRYGSADYRNAQGVMRGVLVAAIGEDYFADAAQIDVPVTMVWGEWDQPAPLAGAQKALEYFPHATLRVVPGAFQLLEGNLEQELAVALHDALNA
;
A
#
# COMPACT_ATOMS: atom_id res chain seq x y z
N MET A 1 0.77 -23.62 2.81
CA MET A 1 0.11 -22.30 2.63
C MET A 1 -1.29 -22.57 2.12
N VAL A 2 -2.31 -22.02 2.76
CA VAL A 2 -3.72 -22.20 2.39
C VAL A 2 -4.24 -20.86 1.92
N LEU A 3 -4.83 -20.82 0.72
CA LEU A 3 -5.54 -19.65 0.22
C LEU A 3 -6.89 -19.57 0.92
N ALA A 4 -7.20 -18.40 1.47
CA ALA A 4 -8.48 -18.12 2.11
C ALA A 4 -9.06 -16.82 1.57
N THR A 5 -10.38 -16.68 1.63
CA THR A 5 -11.10 -15.45 1.30
C THR A 5 -11.47 -14.71 2.58
N LEU A 6 -11.51 -13.39 2.52
CA LEU A 6 -12.05 -12.56 3.58
C LEU A 6 -13.57 -12.46 3.37
N GLY A 7 -14.33 -13.35 4.02
CA GLY A 7 -15.76 -13.47 3.78
C GLY A 7 -16.10 -13.80 2.31
N SER A 8 -17.14 -13.18 1.78
CA SER A 8 -17.57 -13.27 0.37
C SER A 8 -16.96 -12.18 -0.53
N SER A 9 -15.92 -11.50 -0.07
CA SER A 9 -15.30 -10.37 -0.75
C SER A 9 -14.32 -10.80 -1.85
N PRO A 10 -13.90 -9.89 -2.75
CA PRO A 10 -12.86 -10.18 -3.75
C PRO A 10 -11.45 -10.30 -3.14
N PHE A 11 -11.30 -10.12 -1.83
CA PHE A 11 -10.01 -10.24 -1.15
C PHE A 11 -9.71 -11.70 -0.83
N VAL A 12 -8.70 -12.22 -1.46
CA VAL A 12 -8.12 -13.53 -1.18
C VAL A 12 -6.74 -13.35 -0.58
N GLY A 13 -6.25 -14.30 0.19
CA GLY A 13 -4.93 -14.18 0.79
C GLY A 13 -4.37 -15.50 1.29
N ASN A 14 -3.09 -15.47 1.61
CA ASN A 14 -2.39 -16.57 2.26
C ASN A 14 -2.72 -16.57 3.74
N LYS A 15 -3.36 -17.63 4.24
CA LYS A 15 -3.67 -17.78 5.66
C LYS A 15 -2.45 -18.27 6.42
N HIS A 16 -2.14 -17.59 7.52
CA HIS A 16 -1.13 -17.95 8.51
C HIS A 16 -1.83 -18.27 9.83
N GLY A 17 -1.30 -19.26 10.54
CA GLY A 17 -1.90 -19.76 11.78
C GLY A 17 -3.19 -20.57 11.56
N THR A 18 -3.78 -21.02 12.65
CA THR A 18 -5.00 -21.86 12.65
C THR A 18 -6.23 -21.15 13.18
N GLY A 19 -6.05 -20.00 13.85
CA GLY A 19 -7.12 -19.18 14.41
C GLY A 19 -7.76 -18.25 13.38
N GLU A 20 -8.73 -17.47 13.88
CA GLU A 20 -9.26 -16.35 13.11
C GLU A 20 -8.19 -15.28 12.92
N PRO A 21 -8.07 -14.70 11.72
CA PRO A 21 -7.07 -13.68 11.46
C PRO A 21 -7.34 -12.41 12.29
N ASN A 22 -6.37 -12.03 13.11
CA ASN A 22 -6.31 -10.74 13.80
C ASN A 22 -5.28 -9.78 13.17
N VAL A 23 -4.60 -10.23 12.11
CA VAL A 23 -3.66 -9.45 11.32
C VAL A 23 -4.05 -9.51 9.85
N LEU A 24 -4.08 -8.36 9.17
CA LEU A 24 -4.16 -8.28 7.72
C LEU A 24 -2.91 -7.62 7.16
N ALA A 25 -2.23 -8.30 6.24
CA ALA A 25 -1.04 -7.79 5.58
C ALA A 25 -1.35 -7.39 4.13
N LEU A 26 -1.00 -6.15 3.77
CA LEU A 26 -1.31 -5.49 2.51
C LEU A 26 -0.02 -5.17 1.76
N HIS A 27 0.22 -5.84 0.63
CA HIS A 27 1.48 -5.78 -0.12
C HIS A 27 1.65 -4.53 -0.98
N GLY A 28 2.87 -4.31 -1.46
CA GLY A 28 3.23 -3.24 -2.40
C GLY A 28 2.72 -3.45 -3.82
N TRP A 29 2.84 -2.42 -4.66
CA TRP A 29 2.48 -2.47 -6.08
C TRP A 29 3.25 -3.57 -6.82
N GLY A 30 2.53 -4.35 -7.65
CA GLY A 30 3.12 -5.43 -8.42
C GLY A 30 3.59 -6.65 -7.60
N ARG A 31 3.21 -6.72 -6.33
CA ARG A 31 3.61 -7.76 -5.38
C ARG A 31 2.43 -8.66 -5.02
N SER A 32 2.56 -9.45 -3.98
CA SER A 32 1.51 -10.35 -3.50
C SER A 32 1.62 -10.56 -1.98
N GLY A 33 0.63 -11.21 -1.38
CA GLY A 33 0.64 -11.57 0.03
C GLY A 33 1.87 -12.38 0.47
N SER A 34 2.49 -13.12 -0.45
CA SER A 34 3.68 -13.94 -0.15
C SER A 34 4.90 -13.13 0.32
N ASP A 35 4.92 -11.81 0.10
CA ASP A 35 5.99 -10.95 0.64
C ASP A 35 6.05 -10.96 2.16
N PHE A 36 4.95 -11.32 2.81
CA PHE A 36 4.84 -11.32 4.27
C PHE A 36 5.02 -12.70 4.92
N ASP A 37 5.32 -13.74 4.13
CA ASP A 37 5.35 -15.11 4.66
C ASP A 37 6.28 -15.29 5.88
N ARG A 38 7.41 -14.58 5.91
CA ARG A 38 8.35 -14.60 7.04
C ARG A 38 7.96 -13.63 8.15
N VAL A 39 7.40 -12.47 7.79
CA VAL A 39 6.93 -11.47 8.76
C VAL A 39 5.82 -12.01 9.64
N LEU A 40 4.94 -12.87 9.09
CA LEU A 40 3.74 -13.37 9.74
C LEU A 40 3.93 -14.71 10.47
N VAL A 41 5.17 -15.20 10.59
CA VAL A 41 5.45 -16.43 11.34
C VAL A 41 4.99 -16.28 12.79
N GLY A 42 4.21 -17.26 13.26
CA GLY A 42 3.70 -17.28 14.64
C GLY A 42 2.45 -16.41 14.88
N THR A 43 1.86 -15.82 13.84
CA THR A 43 0.64 -15.01 13.96
C THR A 43 -0.57 -15.72 13.35
N ASN A 44 -1.80 -15.27 13.71
CA ASN A 44 -3.02 -15.62 13.01
C ASN A 44 -3.31 -14.48 12.00
N ALA A 45 -2.90 -14.64 10.76
CA ALA A 45 -2.94 -13.57 9.78
C ALA A 45 -3.53 -14.01 8.44
N LEU A 46 -3.98 -13.02 7.68
CA LEU A 46 -4.31 -13.15 6.27
C LEU A 46 -3.44 -12.15 5.48
N ALA A 47 -2.47 -12.68 4.73
CA ALA A 47 -1.67 -11.88 3.80
C ALA A 47 -2.42 -11.74 2.49
N LEU A 48 -3.08 -10.61 2.28
CA LEU A 48 -3.99 -10.39 1.17
C LEU A 48 -3.24 -10.30 -0.18
N HIS A 49 -3.84 -10.87 -1.20
CA HIS A 49 -3.62 -10.51 -2.59
C HIS A 49 -4.62 -9.40 -2.92
N LEU A 50 -4.14 -8.16 -3.02
CA LEU A 50 -5.02 -7.03 -3.33
C LEU A 50 -5.58 -7.19 -4.75
N PRO A 51 -6.85 -6.84 -5.02
CA PRO A 51 -7.46 -6.91 -6.33
C PRO A 51 -6.56 -6.33 -7.44
N GLY A 52 -6.32 -7.14 -8.48
CA GLY A 52 -5.39 -6.84 -9.57
C GLY A 52 -3.97 -7.38 -9.38
N PHE A 53 -3.68 -8.08 -8.27
CA PHE A 53 -2.36 -8.62 -7.96
C PHE A 53 -2.44 -10.06 -7.44
N GLY A 54 -1.35 -10.79 -7.59
CA GLY A 54 -1.25 -12.17 -7.11
C GLY A 54 -2.35 -13.06 -7.66
N SER A 55 -3.11 -13.72 -6.78
CA SER A 55 -4.22 -14.60 -7.15
C SER A 55 -5.57 -13.89 -7.25
N ALA A 56 -5.64 -12.59 -6.90
CA ALA A 56 -6.88 -11.82 -6.96
C ALA A 56 -7.13 -11.26 -8.37
N GLY A 57 -8.38 -11.37 -8.84
CA GLY A 57 -8.81 -10.74 -10.09
C GLY A 57 -8.67 -9.21 -10.03
N ALA A 58 -8.59 -8.58 -11.21
CA ALA A 58 -8.57 -7.12 -11.29
C ALA A 58 -9.90 -6.53 -10.78
N PRO A 59 -9.88 -5.31 -10.18
CA PRO A 59 -11.10 -4.64 -9.82
C PRO A 59 -11.91 -4.27 -11.07
N PRO A 60 -13.24 -4.14 -10.97
CA PRO A 60 -14.10 -3.87 -12.13
C PRO A 60 -13.83 -2.50 -12.77
N GLU A 61 -13.32 -1.56 -11.99
CA GLU A 61 -12.95 -0.21 -12.38
C GLU A 61 -11.64 0.24 -11.69
N ALA A 62 -11.15 1.44 -12.02
CA ALA A 62 -9.90 1.95 -11.48
C ALA A 62 -10.07 2.43 -10.03
N TRP A 63 -9.93 1.51 -9.07
CA TRP A 63 -10.00 1.83 -7.65
C TRP A 63 -8.83 2.70 -7.19
N SER A 64 -9.14 3.76 -6.44
CA SER A 64 -8.16 4.48 -5.63
C SER A 64 -7.81 3.69 -4.37
N PRO A 65 -6.75 4.00 -3.64
CA PRO A 65 -6.49 3.44 -2.31
C PRO A 65 -7.68 3.59 -1.35
N GLY A 66 -8.48 4.65 -1.51
CA GLY A 66 -9.73 4.85 -0.76
C GLY A 66 -10.80 3.81 -1.10
N ASP A 67 -10.95 3.46 -2.38
CA ASP A 67 -11.93 2.46 -2.82
C ASP A 67 -11.52 1.05 -2.35
N TYR A 68 -10.22 0.72 -2.41
CA TYR A 68 -9.69 -0.52 -1.79
C TYR A 68 -10.02 -0.58 -0.30
N ALA A 69 -9.84 0.52 0.42
CA ALA A 69 -10.13 0.59 1.86
C ALA A 69 -11.63 0.41 2.15
N GLU A 70 -12.52 1.01 1.35
CA GLU A 70 -13.97 0.88 1.48
C GLU A 70 -14.45 -0.56 1.27
N HIS A 71 -13.96 -1.20 0.20
CA HIS A 71 -14.28 -2.60 -0.07
C HIS A 71 -13.72 -3.53 1.01
N LEU A 72 -12.52 -3.24 1.53
CA LEU A 72 -11.93 -4.00 2.62
C LEU A 72 -12.69 -3.80 3.93
N ALA A 73 -13.15 -2.58 4.23
CA ALA A 73 -14.02 -2.30 5.38
C ALA A 73 -15.31 -3.09 5.31
N SER A 74 -15.94 -3.15 4.12
CA SER A 74 -17.15 -3.94 3.90
C SER A 74 -16.93 -5.44 4.14
N ALA A 75 -15.74 -5.95 3.78
CA ALA A 75 -15.36 -7.34 4.00
C ALA A 75 -15.08 -7.67 5.48
N LEU A 76 -14.77 -6.66 6.29
CA LEU A 76 -14.49 -6.79 7.73
C LEU A 76 -15.73 -6.63 8.61
N VAL A 77 -16.91 -6.40 8.05
CA VAL A 77 -18.15 -6.30 8.83
C VAL A 77 -18.38 -7.59 9.62
N GLY A 78 -18.54 -7.46 10.94
CA GLY A 78 -18.74 -8.59 11.85
C GLY A 78 -17.45 -9.27 12.32
N HIS A 79 -16.27 -8.83 11.87
CA HIS A 79 -14.97 -9.27 12.41
C HIS A 79 -14.56 -8.41 13.61
N CYS A 80 -13.68 -8.95 14.45
CA CYS A 80 -12.98 -8.15 15.47
C CYS A 80 -12.05 -7.15 14.82
N GLN A 81 -11.60 -6.14 15.60
CA GLN A 81 -10.55 -5.23 15.15
C GLN A 81 -9.29 -5.99 14.75
N VAL A 82 -8.64 -5.53 13.70
CA VAL A 82 -7.43 -6.15 13.16
C VAL A 82 -6.23 -5.21 13.25
N THR A 83 -5.05 -5.79 13.45
CA THR A 83 -3.79 -5.10 13.20
C THR A 83 -3.50 -5.13 11.71
N LEU A 84 -3.23 -3.95 11.12
CA LEU A 84 -2.89 -3.83 9.70
C LEU A 84 -1.38 -3.72 9.51
N VAL A 85 -0.81 -4.56 8.65
CA VAL A 85 0.57 -4.41 8.18
C VAL A 85 0.54 -3.94 6.74
N GLY A 86 1.03 -2.74 6.46
CA GLY A 86 0.97 -2.14 5.13
C GLY A 86 2.34 -1.84 4.53
N HIS A 87 2.65 -2.43 3.37
CA HIS A 87 3.84 -2.10 2.60
C HIS A 87 3.49 -1.26 1.38
N SER A 88 4.16 -0.12 1.22
CA SER A 88 4.10 0.72 0.02
C SER A 88 2.64 1.03 -0.42
N PHE A 89 2.14 0.45 -1.52
CA PHE A 89 0.75 0.62 -1.98
C PHE A 89 -0.25 0.11 -0.95
N GLY A 90 -0.02 -1.06 -0.36
CA GLY A 90 -0.87 -1.61 0.71
C GLY A 90 -0.91 -0.73 1.96
N GLY A 91 0.19 -0.04 2.26
CA GLY A 91 0.22 0.93 3.36
C GLY A 91 -0.68 2.15 3.10
N ARG A 92 -0.83 2.59 1.86
CA ARG A 92 -1.79 3.65 1.48
C ARG A 92 -3.24 3.22 1.75
N VAL A 93 -3.55 1.96 1.40
CA VAL A 93 -4.87 1.36 1.68
C VAL A 93 -5.10 1.25 3.19
N ALA A 94 -4.09 0.79 3.95
CA ALA A 94 -4.16 0.66 5.40
C ALA A 94 -4.42 2.00 6.10
N ILE A 95 -3.75 3.08 5.68
CA ILE A 95 -3.95 4.44 6.21
C ILE A 95 -5.39 4.91 5.93
N ARG A 96 -5.89 4.73 4.71
CA ARG A 96 -7.28 5.08 4.37
C ARG A 96 -8.29 4.29 5.20
N LEU A 97 -8.05 3.00 5.40
CA LEU A 97 -8.91 2.15 6.22
C LEU A 97 -8.92 2.62 7.67
N ALA A 98 -7.74 2.84 8.28
CA ALA A 98 -7.64 3.26 9.67
C ALA A 98 -8.26 4.65 9.92
N ALA A 99 -8.06 5.60 9.00
CA ALA A 99 -8.63 6.94 9.12
C ALA A 99 -10.16 6.96 8.97
N ARG A 100 -10.72 6.18 8.04
CA ARG A 100 -12.16 6.21 7.73
C ARG A 100 -12.99 5.25 8.56
N TYR A 101 -12.39 4.15 9.00
CA TYR A 101 -13.04 3.05 9.72
C TYR A 101 -12.23 2.66 10.99
N PRO A 102 -11.98 3.59 11.91
CA PRO A 102 -11.11 3.35 13.07
C PRO A 102 -11.61 2.21 13.97
N HIS A 103 -12.92 1.96 13.98
CA HIS A 103 -13.52 0.86 14.75
C HIS A 103 -13.15 -0.55 14.23
N LEU A 104 -12.57 -0.67 13.05
CA LEU A 104 -12.10 -1.94 12.46
C LEU A 104 -10.62 -2.19 12.70
N VAL A 105 -9.87 -1.18 13.16
CA VAL A 105 -8.41 -1.24 13.24
C VAL A 105 -7.93 -1.12 14.68
N GLN A 106 -7.12 -2.07 15.12
CA GLN A 106 -6.50 -2.07 16.44
C GLN A 106 -5.19 -1.29 16.46
N SER A 107 -4.35 -1.52 15.45
CA SER A 107 -3.05 -0.86 15.30
C SER A 107 -2.56 -0.91 13.85
N LEU A 108 -1.59 -0.05 13.53
CA LEU A 108 -0.96 0.02 12.21
C LEU A 108 0.54 -0.25 12.28
N VAL A 109 1.04 -1.13 11.40
CA VAL A 109 2.48 -1.30 11.14
C VAL A 109 2.75 -0.97 9.68
N LEU A 110 3.53 0.07 9.42
CA LEU A 110 3.74 0.63 8.08
C LEU A 110 5.21 0.55 7.66
N THR A 111 5.46 0.21 6.39
CA THR A 111 6.81 0.23 5.83
C THR A 111 6.81 0.67 4.37
N GLY A 112 7.78 1.49 3.99
CA GLY A 112 8.00 1.92 2.60
C GLY A 112 6.82 2.63 1.94
N VAL A 113 5.94 3.28 2.71
CA VAL A 113 4.73 3.95 2.20
C VAL A 113 5.08 5.33 1.67
N PRO A 114 4.82 5.66 0.40
CA PRO A 114 4.96 7.02 -0.11
C PRO A 114 3.86 7.93 0.45
N LEU A 115 4.10 8.50 1.65
CA LEU A 115 3.13 9.29 2.43
C LEU A 115 2.91 10.68 1.86
N ILE A 116 3.93 11.22 1.20
CA ILE A 116 3.92 12.56 0.62
C ILE A 116 3.73 12.48 -0.87
N LYS A 117 2.78 13.25 -1.40
CA LYS A 117 2.71 13.44 -2.85
C LYS A 117 4.04 13.99 -3.34
N ARG A 118 4.67 13.29 -4.26
CA ARG A 118 5.94 13.74 -4.86
C ARG A 118 5.72 15.03 -5.64
N THR A 119 5.84 16.18 -4.97
CA THR A 119 5.75 17.51 -5.58
C THR A 119 6.90 17.78 -6.58
N ALA A 120 7.96 17.02 -6.49
CA ALA A 120 9.15 17.10 -7.33
C ALA A 120 9.38 15.86 -8.20
N ALA A 121 8.34 15.17 -8.65
CA ALA A 121 8.52 14.41 -9.88
C ALA A 121 9.03 15.41 -10.91
N LYS A 122 10.27 15.22 -11.45
CA LYS A 122 10.82 16.00 -12.57
C LYS A 122 9.64 16.28 -13.49
N LYS A 123 9.29 17.57 -13.69
CA LYS A 123 8.13 17.95 -14.51
C LYS A 123 8.19 17.08 -15.75
N ALA A 124 7.12 16.33 -16.00
CA ALA A 124 7.10 15.41 -17.15
C ALA A 124 7.65 16.16 -18.37
N PRO A 125 8.53 15.54 -19.18
CA PRO A 125 9.18 16.22 -20.30
C PRO A 125 8.16 17.01 -21.11
N VAL A 126 8.53 18.18 -21.57
CA VAL A 126 7.64 19.09 -22.33
C VAL A 126 6.86 18.33 -23.43
N PRO A 127 7.49 17.43 -24.22
CA PRO A 127 6.78 16.65 -25.24
C PRO A 127 5.65 15.79 -24.65
N PHE A 128 5.86 15.20 -23.47
CA PHE A 128 4.83 14.38 -22.81
C PHE A 128 3.67 15.22 -22.27
N ARG A 129 3.95 16.41 -21.76
CA ARG A 129 2.90 17.36 -21.28
C ARG A 129 2.05 17.87 -22.44
N LEU A 130 2.68 18.22 -23.56
CA LEU A 130 1.97 18.65 -24.77
C LEU A 130 1.14 17.52 -25.36
N ALA A 131 1.68 16.30 -25.41
CA ALA A 131 0.96 15.12 -25.86
C ALA A 131 -0.27 14.82 -24.99
N LYS A 132 -0.15 14.96 -23.67
CA LYS A 132 -1.28 14.79 -22.74
C LYS A 132 -2.41 15.81 -23.03
N ARG A 133 -2.04 17.05 -23.31
CA ARG A 133 -3.00 18.11 -23.70
C ARG A 133 -3.61 17.86 -25.07
N ALA A 134 -2.80 17.45 -26.05
CA ALA A 134 -3.30 17.07 -27.37
C ALA A 134 -4.26 15.86 -27.32
N ARG A 135 -3.98 14.91 -26.42
CA ARG A 135 -4.88 13.78 -26.15
C ARG A 135 -6.22 14.20 -25.57
N SER A 136 -6.22 15.11 -24.58
CA SER A 136 -7.47 15.62 -23.98
C SER A 136 -8.33 16.40 -24.96
N LEU A 137 -7.74 16.91 -26.05
CA LEU A 137 -8.42 17.60 -27.15
C LEU A 137 -8.80 16.65 -28.31
N GLY A 138 -8.58 15.34 -28.16
CA GLY A 138 -8.88 14.34 -29.20
C GLY A 138 -7.91 14.34 -30.40
N ILE A 139 -6.84 15.16 -30.37
CA ILE A 139 -5.89 15.34 -31.47
C ILE A 139 -4.87 14.20 -31.57
N LEU A 140 -4.55 13.56 -30.40
CA LEU A 140 -3.55 12.48 -30.33
C LEU A 140 -4.23 11.13 -30.10
N SER A 141 -3.89 10.13 -30.91
CA SER A 141 -4.39 8.77 -30.75
C SER A 141 -3.79 8.08 -29.51
N GLU A 142 -4.52 7.08 -28.96
CA GLU A 142 -4.06 6.29 -27.80
C GLU A 142 -2.72 5.60 -28.08
N SER A 143 -2.55 5.01 -29.27
CA SER A 143 -1.31 4.32 -29.67
C SER A 143 -0.08 5.25 -29.63
N ARG A 144 -0.22 6.50 -30.06
CA ARG A 144 0.87 7.48 -29.97
C ARG A 144 1.13 7.92 -28.53
N MET A 145 0.08 8.00 -27.71
CA MET A 145 0.24 8.29 -26.29
C MET A 145 0.94 7.15 -25.57
N ASP A 146 0.67 5.89 -25.93
CA ASP A 146 1.35 4.71 -25.34
C ASP A 146 2.84 4.68 -25.68
N ILE A 147 3.26 5.06 -26.87
CA ILE A 147 4.66 5.21 -27.22
C ILE A 147 5.37 6.22 -26.29
N LEU A 148 4.72 7.35 -26.02
CA LEU A 148 5.27 8.36 -25.12
C LEU A 148 5.26 7.91 -23.65
N ARG A 149 4.24 7.17 -23.23
CA ARG A 149 4.17 6.54 -21.91
C ARG A 149 5.31 5.53 -21.73
N ASN A 150 5.56 4.71 -22.74
CA ASN A 150 6.66 3.74 -22.72
C ASN A 150 8.05 4.41 -22.66
N ARG A 151 8.18 5.58 -23.27
CA ARG A 151 9.44 6.33 -23.28
C ARG A 151 9.72 7.09 -21.99
N TYR A 152 8.69 7.63 -21.34
CA TYR A 152 8.83 8.58 -20.23
C TYR A 152 8.20 8.11 -18.91
N GLY A 153 7.43 7.03 -18.90
CA GLY A 153 6.79 6.47 -17.70
C GLY A 153 7.76 5.67 -16.82
N SER A 154 7.44 5.54 -15.53
CA SER A 154 8.12 4.60 -14.63
C SER A 154 7.92 3.16 -15.10
N ALA A 155 8.73 2.23 -14.59
CA ALA A 155 8.56 0.80 -14.88
C ALA A 155 7.14 0.33 -14.52
N ASP A 156 6.64 0.70 -13.34
CA ASP A 156 5.28 0.36 -12.90
C ASP A 156 4.21 0.89 -13.85
N TYR A 157 4.37 2.14 -14.33
CA TYR A 157 3.43 2.74 -15.26
C TYR A 157 3.44 2.07 -16.63
N ARG A 158 4.61 1.62 -17.10
CA ARG A 158 4.74 0.86 -18.36
C ARG A 158 4.10 -0.51 -18.27
N ASN A 159 4.30 -1.19 -17.12
CA ASN A 159 3.83 -2.54 -16.89
C ASN A 159 2.33 -2.60 -16.54
N ALA A 160 1.77 -1.53 -15.96
CA ALA A 160 0.35 -1.45 -15.63
C ALA A 160 -0.48 -1.40 -16.92
N GLN A 161 -1.44 -2.31 -17.06
CA GLN A 161 -2.34 -2.43 -18.20
C GLN A 161 -3.80 -2.31 -17.78
N GLY A 162 -4.66 -1.97 -18.73
CA GLY A 162 -6.10 -1.90 -18.51
C GLY A 162 -6.47 -1.04 -17.31
N VAL A 163 -7.37 -1.55 -16.48
CA VAL A 163 -7.87 -0.89 -15.26
C VAL A 163 -6.75 -0.57 -14.27
N MET A 164 -5.74 -1.44 -14.15
CA MET A 164 -4.64 -1.27 -13.20
C MET A 164 -3.78 -0.03 -13.48
N ARG A 165 -3.73 0.46 -14.73
CA ARG A 165 -3.09 1.74 -15.03
C ARG A 165 -3.84 2.91 -14.38
N GLY A 166 -5.17 2.86 -14.37
CA GLY A 166 -6.00 3.84 -13.68
C GLY A 166 -5.79 3.81 -12.16
N VAL A 167 -5.74 2.62 -11.57
CA VAL A 167 -5.42 2.39 -10.15
C VAL A 167 -4.08 3.03 -9.80
N LEU A 168 -3.01 2.78 -10.58
CA LEU A 168 -1.70 3.37 -10.33
C LEU A 168 -1.73 4.90 -10.38
N VAL A 169 -2.41 5.46 -11.39
CA VAL A 169 -2.52 6.92 -11.54
C VAL A 169 -3.26 7.55 -10.38
N ALA A 170 -4.33 6.93 -9.90
CA ALA A 170 -5.05 7.38 -8.70
C ALA A 170 -4.11 7.37 -7.49
N ALA A 171 -3.44 6.24 -7.24
CA ALA A 171 -2.58 6.08 -6.08
C ALA A 171 -1.42 7.08 -6.02
N ILE A 172 -0.72 7.35 -7.15
CA ILE A 172 0.42 8.29 -7.16
C ILE A 172 0.00 9.76 -7.04
N GLY A 173 -1.27 10.06 -7.22
CA GLY A 173 -1.84 11.41 -7.15
C GLY A 173 -2.19 11.87 -5.74
N GLU A 174 -2.20 10.97 -4.76
CA GLU A 174 -2.66 11.23 -3.40
C GLU A 174 -1.53 11.57 -2.42
N ASP A 175 -1.89 12.26 -1.34
CA ASP A 175 -1.13 12.37 -0.09
C ASP A 175 -1.99 11.88 1.08
N TYR A 176 -1.37 11.70 2.26
CA TYR A 176 -2.01 11.01 3.37
C TYR A 176 -1.90 11.77 4.70
N PHE A 177 -1.49 13.03 4.71
CA PHE A 177 -1.34 13.77 5.95
C PHE A 177 -2.66 14.04 6.67
N ALA A 178 -3.71 14.36 5.91
CA ALA A 178 -5.04 14.58 6.50
C ALA A 178 -5.60 13.29 7.12
N ASP A 179 -5.35 12.13 6.50
CA ASP A 179 -5.75 10.84 7.06
C ASP A 179 -4.90 10.49 8.29
N ALA A 180 -3.59 10.69 8.22
CA ALA A 180 -2.66 10.44 9.32
C ALA A 180 -3.08 11.17 10.60
N ALA A 181 -3.53 12.41 10.47
CA ALA A 181 -3.99 13.23 11.59
C ALA A 181 -5.32 12.75 12.24
N GLN A 182 -6.04 11.84 11.57
CA GLN A 182 -7.29 11.27 12.07
C GLN A 182 -7.10 9.86 12.67
N ILE A 183 -5.87 9.33 12.65
CA ILE A 183 -5.60 7.96 13.13
C ILE A 183 -5.16 8.03 14.60
N ASP A 184 -6.07 7.64 15.48
CA ASP A 184 -5.83 7.61 16.93
C ASP A 184 -5.28 6.27 17.45
N VAL A 185 -5.24 5.24 16.61
CA VAL A 185 -4.66 3.94 17.00
C VAL A 185 -3.13 3.99 16.97
N PRO A 186 -2.43 3.12 17.72
CA PRO A 186 -0.98 3.05 17.68
C PRO A 186 -0.45 2.78 16.27
N VAL A 187 0.58 3.52 15.86
CA VAL A 187 1.24 3.37 14.55
C VAL A 187 2.73 3.11 14.75
N THR A 188 3.23 2.00 14.23
CA THR A 188 4.65 1.72 14.16
C THR A 188 5.11 1.79 12.72
N MET A 189 6.02 2.71 12.41
CA MET A 189 6.66 2.82 11.09
C MET A 189 8.03 2.15 11.15
N VAL A 190 8.30 1.20 10.25
CA VAL A 190 9.59 0.53 10.08
C VAL A 190 10.14 0.91 8.72
N TRP A 191 11.32 1.53 8.66
CA TRP A 191 11.77 2.15 7.41
C TRP A 191 13.21 1.86 7.08
N GLY A 192 13.45 1.45 5.84
CA GLY A 192 14.80 1.33 5.31
C GLY A 192 15.46 2.71 5.16
N GLU A 193 16.68 2.86 5.68
CA GLU A 193 17.45 4.10 5.57
C GLU A 193 17.64 4.55 4.11
N TRP A 194 17.78 3.60 3.18
CA TRP A 194 18.06 3.85 1.77
C TRP A 194 16.82 3.64 0.87
N ASP A 195 15.63 3.68 1.43
CA ASP A 195 14.40 3.61 0.64
C ASP A 195 14.29 4.81 -0.31
N GLN A 196 14.41 4.56 -1.61
CA GLN A 196 14.33 5.59 -2.64
C GLN A 196 12.89 5.84 -3.12
N PRO A 197 12.05 4.82 -3.32
CA PRO A 197 10.63 5.01 -3.67
C PRO A 197 9.82 5.76 -2.61
N ALA A 198 10.09 5.48 -1.32
CA ALA A 198 9.50 6.16 -0.18
C ALA A 198 10.61 6.68 0.76
N PRO A 199 11.25 7.80 0.46
CA PRO A 199 12.41 8.28 1.20
C PRO A 199 12.14 8.46 2.70
N LEU A 200 13.10 8.06 3.55
CA LEU A 200 13.05 8.15 5.01
C LEU A 200 12.60 9.53 5.51
N ALA A 201 13.04 10.60 4.84
CA ALA A 201 12.61 11.96 5.18
C ALA A 201 11.09 12.16 5.10
N GLY A 202 10.41 11.40 4.25
CA GLY A 202 8.96 11.38 4.18
C GLY A 202 8.32 10.74 5.40
N ALA A 203 8.87 9.64 5.90
CA ALA A 203 8.42 8.99 7.12
C ALA A 203 8.69 9.85 8.36
N GLN A 204 9.87 10.46 8.44
CA GLN A 204 10.21 11.40 9.51
C GLN A 204 9.25 12.58 9.58
N LYS A 205 8.90 13.18 8.43
CA LYS A 205 7.90 14.23 8.37
C LYS A 205 6.51 13.75 8.76
N ALA A 206 6.14 12.53 8.39
CA ALA A 206 4.83 11.98 8.71
C ALA A 206 4.59 11.79 10.21
N LEU A 207 5.64 11.61 11.02
CA LEU A 207 5.54 11.58 12.48
C LEU A 207 4.88 12.83 13.08
N GLU A 208 5.01 13.98 12.40
CA GLU A 208 4.39 15.23 12.85
C GLU A 208 2.86 15.22 12.74
N TYR A 209 2.31 14.28 11.97
CA TYR A 209 0.88 14.19 11.66
C TYR A 209 0.17 13.03 12.36
N PHE A 210 0.85 11.93 12.62
CA PHE A 210 0.27 10.81 13.37
C PHE A 210 0.30 11.10 14.88
N PRO A 211 -0.83 11.12 15.60
CA PRO A 211 -0.86 11.40 17.04
C PRO A 211 -0.05 10.39 17.89
N HIS A 212 -0.06 9.12 17.48
CA HIS A 212 0.52 8.02 18.24
C HIS A 212 1.45 7.14 17.38
N ALA A 213 2.45 7.79 16.74
CA ALA A 213 3.38 7.04 15.87
C ALA A 213 4.80 6.97 16.44
N THR A 214 5.44 5.84 16.17
CA THR A 214 6.87 5.61 16.37
C THR A 214 7.54 5.28 15.04
N LEU A 215 8.83 5.60 14.90
CA LEU A 215 9.61 5.29 13.70
C LEU A 215 10.86 4.50 14.09
N ARG A 216 11.01 3.32 13.48
CA ARG A 216 12.20 2.48 13.56
C ARG A 216 12.93 2.56 12.23
N VAL A 217 14.17 3.01 12.23
CA VAL A 217 15.00 3.11 11.02
C VAL A 217 15.91 1.89 10.97
N VAL A 218 15.90 1.19 9.84
CA VAL A 218 16.76 0.03 9.61
C VAL A 218 17.95 0.45 8.76
N PRO A 219 19.18 0.51 9.35
CA PRO A 219 20.36 0.97 8.65
C PRO A 219 20.68 0.10 7.43
N GLY A 220 21.05 0.74 6.33
CA GLY A 220 21.44 0.09 5.08
C GLY A 220 20.32 -0.63 4.33
N ALA A 221 19.10 -0.67 4.84
CA ALA A 221 17.98 -1.33 4.20
C ALA A 221 17.34 -0.44 3.13
N PHE A 222 16.82 -1.09 2.09
CA PHE A 222 16.01 -0.50 1.02
C PHE A 222 14.51 -0.68 1.29
N GLN A 223 13.68 -0.58 0.25
CA GLN A 223 12.22 -0.68 0.39
C GLN A 223 11.71 -2.13 0.46
N LEU A 224 12.38 -3.09 -0.18
CA LEU A 224 11.90 -4.46 -0.27
C LEU A 224 11.90 -5.15 1.09
N LEU A 225 10.90 -6.00 1.32
CA LEU A 225 10.78 -6.81 2.54
C LEU A 225 11.76 -7.97 2.46
N GLU A 226 13.01 -7.70 2.83
CA GLU A 226 14.11 -8.67 2.83
C GLU A 226 15.13 -8.32 3.92
N GLY A 227 15.85 -9.33 4.38
CA GLY A 227 16.93 -9.17 5.35
C GLY A 227 16.51 -8.47 6.63
N ASN A 228 17.26 -7.45 7.02
CA ASN A 228 17.04 -6.74 8.29
C ASN A 228 15.70 -5.98 8.33
N LEU A 229 15.22 -5.46 7.19
CA LEU A 229 13.92 -4.77 7.14
C LEU A 229 12.77 -5.73 7.43
N GLU A 230 12.82 -6.93 6.84
CA GLU A 230 11.83 -7.98 7.06
C GLU A 230 11.81 -8.42 8.54
N GLN A 231 13.00 -8.62 9.14
CA GLN A 231 13.15 -9.01 10.54
C GLN A 231 12.60 -7.94 11.48
N GLU A 232 12.98 -6.67 11.29
CA GLU A 232 12.50 -5.57 12.13
C GLU A 232 10.99 -5.35 11.98
N LEU A 233 10.44 -5.56 10.78
CA LEU A 233 9.00 -5.49 10.55
C LEU A 233 8.26 -6.60 11.32
N ALA A 234 8.82 -7.82 11.37
CA ALA A 234 8.26 -8.92 12.16
C ALA A 234 8.29 -8.60 13.66
N VAL A 235 9.40 -8.06 14.17
CA VAL A 235 9.52 -7.60 15.57
C VAL A 235 8.46 -6.55 15.88
N ALA A 236 8.36 -5.51 15.02
CA ALA A 236 7.39 -4.44 15.21
C ALA A 236 5.94 -4.93 15.21
N LEU A 237 5.61 -5.93 14.37
CA LEU A 237 4.31 -6.57 14.36
C LEU A 237 4.04 -7.31 15.68
N HIS A 238 4.99 -8.12 16.14
CA HIS A 238 4.84 -8.84 17.40
C HIS A 238 4.68 -7.89 18.60
N ASP A 239 5.43 -6.79 18.63
CA ASP A 239 5.26 -5.76 19.67
C ASP A 239 3.86 -5.15 19.61
N ALA A 240 3.34 -4.84 18.42
CA ALA A 240 2.01 -4.28 18.24
C ALA A 240 0.87 -5.23 18.63
N LEU A 241 1.09 -6.54 18.54
CA LEU A 241 0.11 -7.57 18.95
C LEU A 241 0.10 -7.83 20.46
N ASN A 242 1.17 -7.44 21.17
CA ASN A 242 1.33 -7.66 22.61
C ASN A 242 1.11 -6.37 23.45
N ALA A 243 0.86 -5.23 22.79
CA ALA A 243 0.58 -3.95 23.42
C ALA A 243 -0.90 -3.81 23.81
#